data_46305bf1127e72e8f4d89e6d34ccfb8b
#
_entry.id   46305bf1127e72e8f4d89e6d34ccfb8b
#
_cell.length_a   1.000
_cell.length_b   1.000
_cell.length_c   1.000
_cell.angle_alpha   90.00
_cell.angle_beta   90.00
_cell.angle_gamma   90.00
#
_symmetry.space_group_name_H-M   'P 1'
#
loop_
_entity.id
_entity.type
_entity.pdbx_description
1 polymer ?
#
loop_
_entity_poly.entity_id
_entity_poly.type
_entity_poly.pdbx_seq_one_letter_code
_entity_poly.pdbx_strand_id
1 'polypeptide(L)'
;MVLLLVEPDKILGSSYARALEQASFRVIWAKNAEQAIHSTDELKPDIIVLEPKISSHSGIEFLHELRSYEDWLNIHVVVYSSVPSYAFGLDESTWQQFGVVRYLEKSKTSVKELAAICHTILEDA
;
A
#
# COMPACT_ATOMS: atom_id res chain seq x y z
N MET A 1 -11.50 10.30 -0.53
CA MET A 1 -10.92 8.98 -0.81
C MET A 1 -10.20 8.43 0.41
N VAL A 2 -10.40 7.18 0.71
CA VAL A 2 -9.80 6.49 1.85
C VAL A 2 -8.55 5.74 1.39
N LEU A 3 -7.43 6.01 2.05
CA LEU A 3 -6.14 5.38 1.77
C LEU A 3 -5.73 4.59 3.01
N LEU A 4 -5.44 3.31 2.82
CA LEU A 4 -4.85 2.48 3.86
C LEU A 4 -3.33 2.47 3.68
N LEU A 5 -2.62 2.96 4.69
CA LEU A 5 -1.16 2.94 4.72
C LEU A 5 -0.72 1.74 5.58
N VAL A 6 0.04 0.82 5.00
CA VAL A 6 0.62 -0.32 5.72
C VAL A 6 2.12 -0.07 5.85
N GLU A 7 2.54 0.37 7.03
CA GLU A 7 3.92 0.75 7.30
C GLU A 7 4.29 0.35 8.73
N PRO A 8 5.27 -0.55 8.93
CA PRO A 8 5.63 -1.01 10.28
C PRO A 8 6.44 0.00 11.08
N ASP A 9 7.16 0.90 10.42
CA ASP A 9 8.00 1.88 11.10
C ASP A 9 7.14 3.02 11.64
N LYS A 10 7.21 3.26 12.96
CA LYS A 10 6.37 4.26 13.61
C LYS A 10 6.69 5.68 13.19
N ILE A 11 7.97 5.98 12.99
CA ILE A 11 8.41 7.33 12.63
C ILE A 11 8.04 7.61 11.17
N LEU A 12 8.38 6.69 10.28
CA LEU A 12 8.05 6.84 8.85
C LEU A 12 6.54 6.84 8.64
N GLY A 13 5.82 5.91 9.27
CA GLY A 13 4.37 5.82 9.14
C GLY A 13 3.67 7.09 9.58
N SER A 14 4.08 7.67 10.71
CA SER A 14 3.53 8.93 11.18
C SER A 14 3.77 10.06 10.18
N SER A 15 4.98 10.14 9.65
CA SER A 15 5.35 11.16 8.66
C SER A 15 4.57 11.01 7.37
N TYR A 16 4.45 9.78 6.86
CA TYR A 16 3.72 9.49 5.63
C TYR A 16 2.23 9.75 5.80
N ALA A 17 1.65 9.32 6.91
CA ALA A 17 0.23 9.55 7.18
C ALA A 17 -0.10 11.03 7.17
N ARG A 18 0.72 11.84 7.82
CA ARG A 18 0.53 13.29 7.85
C ARG A 18 0.59 13.91 6.47
N ALA A 19 1.60 13.53 5.67
CA ALA A 19 1.75 14.06 4.33
C ALA A 19 0.60 13.67 3.42
N LEU A 20 0.12 12.42 3.52
CA LEU A 20 -1.02 11.95 2.74
C LEU A 20 -2.31 12.63 3.17
N GLU A 21 -2.50 12.88 4.46
CA GLU A 21 -3.65 13.65 4.96
C GLU A 21 -3.63 15.07 4.42
N GLN A 22 -2.46 15.72 4.39
CA GLN A 22 -2.29 17.04 3.80
C GLN A 22 -2.59 17.05 2.30
N ALA A 23 -2.45 15.92 1.64
CA ALA A 23 -2.79 15.75 0.22
C ALA A 23 -4.25 15.35 0.02
N SER A 24 -5.09 15.51 1.03
CA SER A 24 -6.55 15.33 0.98
C SER A 24 -7.02 13.87 0.99
N PHE A 25 -6.20 12.95 1.46
CA PHE A 25 -6.65 11.58 1.74
C PHE A 25 -7.15 11.46 3.17
N ARG A 26 -8.18 10.64 3.36
CA ARG A 26 -8.50 10.11 4.68
C ARG A 26 -7.61 8.89 4.89
N VAL A 27 -6.65 8.99 5.80
CA VAL A 27 -5.62 7.97 5.98
C VAL A 27 -5.94 7.08 7.18
N ILE A 28 -5.90 5.78 6.95
CA ILE A 28 -5.93 4.77 8.01
C ILE A 28 -4.54 4.12 7.99
N TRP A 29 -3.89 4.06 9.15
CA TRP A 29 -2.54 3.53 9.25
C TRP A 29 -2.55 2.20 9.99
N ALA A 30 -2.11 1.14 9.32
CA ALA A 30 -1.91 -0.19 9.87
C ALA A 30 -0.41 -0.48 9.96
N LYS A 31 0.02 -1.10 11.05
CA LYS A 31 1.44 -1.35 11.31
C LYS A 31 1.87 -2.77 10.99
N ASN A 32 0.92 -3.65 10.72
CA ASN A 32 1.17 -5.05 10.37
C ASN A 32 0.05 -5.58 9.50
N ALA A 33 0.23 -6.81 8.99
CA ALA A 33 -0.71 -7.42 8.06
C ALA A 33 -2.08 -7.67 8.71
N GLU A 34 -2.10 -8.09 9.96
CA GLU A 34 -3.36 -8.36 10.68
C GLU A 34 -4.20 -7.10 10.82
N GLN A 35 -3.58 -5.98 11.24
CA GLN A 35 -4.26 -4.70 11.31
C GLN A 35 -4.73 -4.24 9.93
N ALA A 36 -3.93 -4.49 8.88
CA ALA A 36 -4.26 -4.11 7.52
C ALA A 36 -5.49 -4.85 7.01
N ILE A 37 -5.59 -6.15 7.25
CA ILE A 37 -6.76 -6.94 6.87
C ILE A 37 -8.01 -6.46 7.60
N HIS A 38 -7.89 -6.24 8.91
CA HIS A 38 -9.00 -5.74 9.72
C HIS A 38 -9.50 -4.38 9.22
N SER A 39 -8.57 -3.46 8.92
CA SER A 39 -8.91 -2.14 8.41
C SER A 39 -9.55 -2.22 7.02
N THR A 40 -9.07 -3.12 6.17
CA THR A 40 -9.65 -3.33 4.84
C THR A 40 -11.10 -3.79 4.94
N ASP A 41 -11.36 -4.72 5.85
CA ASP A 41 -12.71 -5.25 6.07
C ASP A 41 -13.66 -4.17 6.59
N GLU A 42 -13.21 -3.37 7.57
CA GLU A 42 -14.06 -2.33 8.17
C GLU A 42 -14.29 -1.14 7.27
N LEU A 43 -13.26 -0.66 6.61
CA LEU A 43 -13.26 0.68 6.00
C LEU A 43 -13.25 0.66 4.48
N LYS A 44 -12.97 -0.47 3.88
CA LYS A 44 -12.96 -0.66 2.41
C LYS A 44 -12.23 0.48 1.71
N PRO A 45 -10.90 0.56 1.85
CA PRO A 45 -10.13 1.66 1.26
C PRO A 45 -10.22 1.67 -0.27
N ASP A 46 -10.04 2.84 -0.85
CA ASP A 46 -9.98 2.99 -2.30
C ASP A 46 -8.60 2.59 -2.84
N ILE A 47 -7.57 2.79 -2.03
CA ILE A 47 -6.19 2.49 -2.40
C ILE A 47 -5.40 2.09 -1.16
N ILE A 48 -4.45 1.17 -1.35
CA ILE A 48 -3.55 0.72 -0.30
C ILE A 48 -2.12 1.09 -0.70
N VAL A 49 -1.40 1.75 0.21
CA VAL A 49 0.05 1.98 0.10
C VAL A 49 0.72 0.99 1.02
N LEU A 50 1.53 0.11 0.47
CA LEU A 50 2.08 -1.05 1.18
C LEU A 50 3.60 -1.05 1.18
N GLU A 51 4.20 -1.15 2.38
CA GLU A 51 5.58 -1.61 2.55
C GLU A 51 5.54 -3.13 2.71
N PRO A 52 6.01 -3.93 1.73
CA PRO A 52 5.92 -5.39 1.83
C PRO A 52 6.85 -6.01 2.87
N LYS A 53 7.89 -5.28 3.28
CA LYS A 53 8.83 -5.76 4.28
C LYS A 53 8.26 -5.49 5.67
N ILE A 54 7.33 -6.34 6.09
CA ILE A 54 6.71 -6.28 7.42
C ILE A 54 6.98 -7.59 8.16
N SER A 55 7.11 -7.49 9.49
CA SER A 55 7.43 -8.64 10.33
C SER A 55 6.22 -9.54 10.53
N SER A 56 6.46 -10.78 10.93
CA SER A 56 5.51 -11.85 11.26
C SER A 56 4.70 -12.40 10.09
N HIS A 57 4.05 -11.57 9.30
CA HIS A 57 3.45 -11.95 8.03
C HIS A 57 4.01 -11.02 6.96
N SER A 58 4.55 -11.58 5.88
CA SER A 58 5.10 -10.76 4.81
C SER A 58 3.99 -9.99 4.10
N GLY A 59 4.34 -8.87 3.48
CA GLY A 59 3.42 -8.14 2.63
C GLY A 59 2.91 -8.98 1.48
N ILE A 60 3.67 -9.98 1.05
CA ILE A 60 3.25 -10.93 0.01
C ILE A 60 2.07 -11.77 0.51
N GLU A 61 2.14 -12.26 1.74
CA GLU A 61 1.01 -13.00 2.35
C GLU A 61 -0.23 -12.11 2.47
N PHE A 62 -0.04 -10.84 2.85
CA PHE A 62 -1.13 -9.87 2.88
C PHE A 62 -1.77 -9.71 1.50
N LEU A 63 -0.96 -9.61 0.45
CA LEU A 63 -1.47 -9.48 -0.92
C LEU A 63 -2.24 -10.73 -1.36
N HIS A 64 -1.77 -11.93 -1.01
CA HIS A 64 -2.50 -13.17 -1.26
C HIS A 64 -3.88 -13.13 -0.60
N GLU A 65 -3.92 -12.76 0.66
CA GLU A 65 -5.18 -12.69 1.39
C GLU A 65 -6.10 -11.63 0.79
N LEU A 66 -5.57 -10.46 0.46
CA LEU A 66 -6.33 -9.37 -0.15
C LEU A 66 -7.02 -9.82 -1.44
N ARG A 67 -6.32 -10.61 -2.27
CA ARG A 67 -6.87 -11.07 -3.56
C ARG A 67 -7.72 -12.34 -3.45
N SER A 68 -7.83 -12.92 -2.27
CA SER A 68 -8.70 -14.07 -2.05
C SER A 68 -10.17 -13.69 -1.83
N TYR A 69 -10.46 -12.42 -1.59
CA TYR A 69 -11.81 -11.92 -1.37
C TYR A 69 -12.29 -11.14 -2.59
N GLU A 70 -13.41 -11.57 -3.14
CA GLU A 70 -14.00 -10.96 -4.34
C GLU A 70 -14.31 -9.46 -4.14
N ASP A 71 -14.77 -9.11 -2.95
CA ASP A 71 -15.15 -7.72 -2.62
C ASP A 71 -13.95 -6.75 -2.66
N TRP A 72 -12.73 -7.27 -2.59
CA TRP A 72 -11.50 -6.44 -2.52
C TRP A 72 -10.71 -6.42 -3.81
N LEU A 73 -11.19 -7.09 -4.87
CA LEU A 73 -10.44 -7.21 -6.13
C LEU A 73 -10.20 -5.86 -6.82
N ASN A 74 -11.05 -4.88 -6.56
CA ASN A 74 -10.95 -3.56 -7.19
C ASN A 74 -10.09 -2.56 -6.40
N ILE A 75 -9.58 -2.95 -5.24
CA ILE A 75 -8.71 -2.08 -4.44
C ILE A 75 -7.34 -2.01 -5.11
N HIS A 76 -6.90 -0.80 -5.46
CA HIS A 76 -5.57 -0.60 -6.05
C HIS A 76 -4.51 -0.67 -4.96
N VAL A 77 -3.36 -1.25 -5.30
CA VAL A 77 -2.21 -1.32 -4.39
C VAL A 77 -1.02 -0.61 -5.03
N VAL A 78 -0.41 0.28 -4.26
CA VAL A 78 0.87 0.90 -4.58
C VAL A 78 1.88 0.43 -3.54
N VAL A 79 2.96 -0.18 -3.99
CA VAL A 79 4.05 -0.54 -3.08
C VAL A 79 4.95 0.68 -2.90
N TYR A 80 5.30 0.96 -1.66
CA TYR A 80 6.23 2.03 -1.29
C TYR A 80 7.24 1.44 -0.33
N SER A 81 8.41 1.04 -0.85
CA SER A 81 9.34 0.17 -0.13
C SER A 81 10.77 0.71 -0.11
N SER A 82 11.47 0.37 0.96
CA SER A 82 12.91 0.63 1.09
C SER A 82 13.77 -0.35 0.30
N VAL A 83 13.18 -1.43 -0.23
CA VAL A 83 13.90 -2.44 -1.01
C VAL A 83 13.34 -2.50 -2.44
N PRO A 84 14.18 -2.86 -3.43
CA PRO A 84 13.70 -2.96 -4.81
C PRO A 84 12.81 -4.18 -5.02
N SER A 85 11.98 -4.13 -6.07
CA SER A 85 10.98 -5.16 -6.35
C SER A 85 11.56 -6.56 -6.49
N TYR A 86 12.73 -6.68 -7.10
CA TYR A 86 13.37 -7.98 -7.32
C TYR A 86 13.86 -8.64 -6.02
N ALA A 87 13.98 -7.87 -4.92
CA ALA A 87 14.42 -8.41 -3.64
C ALA A 87 13.42 -9.41 -3.03
N PHE A 88 12.18 -9.40 -3.50
CA PHE A 88 11.15 -10.33 -3.04
C PHE A 88 11.05 -11.59 -3.91
N GLY A 89 11.88 -11.70 -4.94
CA GLY A 89 11.88 -12.88 -5.82
C GLY A 89 10.67 -12.98 -6.73
N LEU A 90 9.94 -11.88 -6.93
CA LEU A 90 8.76 -11.83 -7.79
C LEU A 90 9.07 -11.05 -9.06
N ASP A 91 8.52 -11.52 -10.19
CA ASP A 91 8.60 -10.78 -11.44
C ASP A 91 7.47 -9.74 -11.55
N GLU A 92 7.56 -8.90 -12.55
CA GLU A 92 6.58 -7.85 -12.79
C GLU A 92 5.17 -8.39 -12.99
N SER A 93 5.05 -9.49 -13.69
CA SER A 93 3.75 -10.15 -13.94
C SER A 93 3.08 -10.56 -12.63
N THR A 94 3.85 -11.11 -11.69
CA THR A 94 3.32 -11.53 -10.39
C THR A 94 2.85 -10.32 -9.57
N TRP A 95 3.61 -9.23 -9.57
CA TRP A 95 3.18 -8.00 -8.90
C TRP A 95 1.85 -7.50 -9.49
N GLN A 96 1.71 -7.52 -10.81
CA GLN A 96 0.48 -7.11 -11.48
C GLN A 96 -0.70 -8.01 -11.09
N GLN A 97 -0.48 -9.32 -10.98
CA GLN A 97 -1.51 -10.27 -10.54
C GLN A 97 -2.00 -9.98 -9.13
N PHE A 98 -1.15 -9.43 -8.27
CA PHE A 98 -1.54 -8.99 -6.93
C PHE A 98 -2.27 -7.63 -6.94
N GLY A 99 -2.47 -7.04 -8.12
CA GLY A 99 -3.11 -5.73 -8.21
C GLY A 99 -2.20 -4.57 -7.84
N VAL A 100 -0.89 -4.80 -7.85
CA VAL A 100 0.10 -3.73 -7.62
C VAL A 100 0.23 -2.94 -8.91
N VAL A 101 -0.25 -1.71 -8.90
CA VAL A 101 -0.24 -0.84 -10.09
C VAL A 101 1.06 -0.05 -10.22
N ARG A 102 1.75 0.19 -9.11
CA ARG A 102 3.06 0.85 -9.10
C ARG A 102 3.91 0.29 -7.97
N TYR A 103 5.17 0.06 -8.25
CA TYR A 103 6.18 -0.27 -7.24
C TYR A 103 7.13 0.90 -7.13
N LEU A 104 7.15 1.57 -5.99
CA LEU A 104 7.95 2.78 -5.76
C LEU A 104 8.98 2.54 -4.68
N GLU A 105 10.22 2.92 -4.94
CA GLU A 105 11.27 2.85 -3.95
C GLU A 105 11.33 4.16 -3.17
N LYS A 106 11.39 4.06 -1.85
CA LYS A 106 11.43 5.23 -0.95
C LYS A 106 12.63 6.13 -1.22
N SER A 107 13.75 5.54 -1.67
CA SER A 107 14.96 6.29 -2.00
C SER A 107 14.84 7.14 -3.25
N LYS A 108 13.85 6.85 -4.10
CA LYS A 108 13.68 7.51 -5.41
C LYS A 108 12.39 8.31 -5.51
N THR A 109 11.49 8.17 -4.57
CA THR A 109 10.15 8.77 -4.63
C THR A 109 9.83 9.41 -3.29
N SER A 110 9.63 10.72 -3.27
CA SER A 110 9.19 11.41 -2.06
C SER A 110 7.74 11.05 -1.73
N VAL A 111 7.34 11.28 -0.48
CA VAL A 111 5.95 11.05 -0.09
C VAL A 111 4.99 12.00 -0.80
N LYS A 112 5.45 13.19 -1.16
CA LYS A 112 4.67 14.14 -1.97
C LYS A 112 4.40 13.59 -3.37
N GLU A 113 5.41 13.00 -4.00
CA GLU A 113 5.26 12.33 -5.29
C GLU A 113 4.35 11.11 -5.17
N LEU A 114 4.49 10.34 -4.08
CA LEU A 114 3.61 9.20 -3.79
C LEU A 114 2.16 9.65 -3.76
N ALA A 115 1.85 10.73 -3.06
CA ALA A 115 0.49 11.26 -2.96
C ALA A 115 -0.06 11.63 -4.34
N ALA A 116 0.75 12.30 -5.17
CA ALA A 116 0.35 12.67 -6.53
C ALA A 116 0.08 11.43 -7.39
N ILE A 117 0.91 10.40 -7.29
CA ILE A 117 0.73 9.15 -8.01
C ILE A 117 -0.58 8.47 -7.60
N CYS A 118 -0.86 8.43 -6.29
CA CYS A 118 -2.11 7.84 -5.79
C CYS A 118 -3.34 8.58 -6.32
N HIS A 119 -3.31 9.90 -6.35
CA HIS A 119 -4.41 10.68 -6.93
C HIS A 119 -4.61 10.37 -8.41
N THR A 120 -3.53 10.28 -9.18
CA THR A 120 -3.60 9.94 -10.60
C THR A 120 -4.23 8.57 -10.82
N ILE A 121 -3.82 7.58 -10.05
CA ILE A 121 -4.38 6.21 -10.15
C ILE A 121 -5.89 6.23 -9.90
N LEU A 122 -6.33 6.94 -8.87
CA LEU A 122 -7.75 6.98 -8.51
C LEU A 122 -8.58 7.77 -9.51
N GLU A 123 -8.02 8.80 -10.13
CA GLU A 123 -8.69 9.57 -11.17
C GLU A 123 -8.90 8.75 -12.45
N ASP A 124 -7.97 7.85 -12.76
CA ASP A 124 -8.01 7.02 -13.96
C ASP A 124 -8.83 5.73 -13.77
N ALA A 125 -9.27 5.47 -12.57
CA ALA A 125 -9.99 4.24 -12.24
C ALA A 125 -11.46 4.27 -12.68
#